data_4955cf8eed0e05843daac88d770c917e
#
_entry.id   4955cf8eed0e05843daac88d770c917e
#
_cell.length_a   1.000
_cell.length_b   1.000
_cell.length_c   1.000
_cell.angle_alpha   90.00
_cell.angle_beta   90.00
_cell.angle_gamma   90.00
#
_symmetry.space_group_name_H-M   'P 1'
#
loop_
_entity.id
_entity.type
_entity.pdbx_description
1 polymer ?
#
loop_
_entity_poly.entity_id
_entity_poly.type
_entity_poly.pdbx_seq_one_letter_code
_entity_poly.pdbx_strand_id
1 'polypeptide(L)'
;MHRGKLSTCPACGDTYIRGDIVTPLRTGTASAVSVLATHHLDYLERDDRKLLIFADNRQDAAHQAGYTSDKHRTFALRHAIAHEIREAGSQGVYLTELPQRLFDRFKELGIISSKPSRPERERWIDALAYQAANEITRYSRQRASLENLGLVAVEYEGLEELEADSKFTALAAQFGLTPHQAALLVRAILDVMRKNRAVAYDGRPETGTKLPFFVEYIDPSKNHRYRELEADPYAVRFPERDRHPKAFALDRPNHLRKAGRLMGFIQENPRAGQLTATQKVVARVLGGREPAEEFLRAVIPLLLEYEILVDVTGKFPIPSSERTHRLQVLQIDPRRIRLRFAEQGYRCNACQTWRPYLLPKYPTPNCQAGRLVPSSLDRDNYYVRLYLDRPPRRLKVAEHSAQISGEVRAQRETDFKEGRLDALVCTPTLELGGGHWSSLNRCSAQRPAHTGQLRPAGGACGSAAAYRVCLDLLRRRGPRPPCL
;
A
#
# COMPACT_ATOMS: atom_id res chain seq x y z
N MET A 1 -3.34 22.70 27.58
CA MET A 1 -2.22 22.21 26.76
C MET A 1 -1.69 20.96 27.41
N HIS A 2 -1.73 19.81 26.67
CA HIS A 2 -1.19 18.55 27.17
C HIS A 2 0.34 18.58 27.00
N ARG A 3 1.07 18.50 28.12
CA ARG A 3 2.53 18.41 28.12
C ARG A 3 2.90 16.93 28.22
N GLY A 4 3.34 16.30 27.14
CA GLY A 4 3.78 14.90 27.10
C GLY A 4 3.35 14.15 25.85
N LYS A 5 3.68 12.87 25.77
CA LYS A 5 3.26 11.98 24.68
C LYS A 5 1.78 11.64 24.83
N LEU A 6 1.00 11.85 23.81
CA LEU A 6 -0.38 11.43 23.74
C LEU A 6 -0.42 9.99 23.19
N SER A 7 -0.53 9.01 24.08
CA SER A 7 -0.54 7.58 23.71
C SER A 7 -1.92 7.07 23.28
N THR A 8 -3.00 7.76 23.67
CA THR A 8 -4.38 7.37 23.36
C THR A 8 -5.10 8.49 22.63
N CYS A 9 -5.75 8.18 21.50
CA CYS A 9 -6.51 9.15 20.74
C CYS A 9 -7.81 9.53 21.47
N PRO A 10 -8.04 10.81 21.78
CA PRO A 10 -9.26 11.19 22.48
C PRO A 10 -10.53 11.07 21.61
N ALA A 11 -10.38 11.02 20.29
CA ALA A 11 -11.52 10.90 19.37
C ALA A 11 -11.97 9.45 19.15
N CYS A 12 -11.04 8.49 19.03
CA CYS A 12 -11.39 7.10 18.69
C CYS A 12 -10.89 6.06 19.70
N GLY A 13 -10.17 6.47 20.78
CA GLY A 13 -9.61 5.58 21.78
C GLY A 13 -8.46 4.68 21.28
N ASP A 14 -7.97 4.87 20.04
CA ASP A 14 -6.83 4.11 19.52
C ASP A 14 -5.58 4.38 20.36
N THR A 15 -4.86 3.31 20.71
CA THR A 15 -3.73 3.39 21.64
C THR A 15 -2.44 2.91 20.99
N TYR A 16 -1.38 3.70 21.14
CA TYR A 16 -0.03 3.39 20.68
C TYR A 16 0.85 2.99 21.88
N ILE A 17 1.32 1.75 21.88
CA ILE A 17 2.16 1.22 22.97
C ILE A 17 3.55 1.87 22.96
N ARG A 18 4.06 2.26 21.80
CA ARG A 18 5.35 2.92 21.63
C ARG A 18 5.23 4.06 20.62
N GLY A 19 4.98 5.27 21.06
CA GLY A 19 4.91 6.44 20.19
C GLY A 19 3.91 7.49 20.65
N ASP A 20 3.82 8.54 19.87
CA ASP A 20 2.84 9.61 20.01
C ASP A 20 1.79 9.48 18.90
N ILE A 21 0.52 9.67 19.24
CA ILE A 21 -0.58 9.70 18.26
C ILE A 21 -0.48 10.94 17.38
N VAL A 22 -0.01 12.04 17.95
CA VAL A 22 0.27 13.27 17.21
C VAL A 22 1.66 13.18 16.64
N THR A 23 1.77 12.71 15.42
CA THR A 23 3.03 12.78 14.67
C THR A 23 3.09 14.13 13.97
N PRO A 24 4.09 14.98 14.25
CA PRO A 24 4.26 16.21 13.50
C PRO A 24 4.42 15.89 12.01
N LEU A 25 3.64 16.55 11.16
CA LEU A 25 3.76 16.46 9.70
C LEU A 25 5.12 17.07 9.30
N ARG A 26 6.17 16.26 9.41
CA ARG A 26 7.44 16.54 8.75
C ARG A 26 7.32 16.05 7.30
N THR A 27 6.75 16.89 6.44
CA THR A 27 6.89 16.68 5.00
C THR A 27 8.37 16.89 4.68
N GLY A 28 9.12 15.80 4.51
CA GLY A 28 10.49 15.89 4.03
C GLY A 28 10.50 16.60 2.66
N THR A 29 11.56 17.36 2.37
CA THR A 29 11.78 18.01 1.07
C THR A 29 11.58 17.05 -0.10
N ALA A 30 11.96 15.78 0.04
CA ALA A 30 11.78 14.73 -0.95
C ALA A 30 10.32 14.54 -1.39
N SER A 31 9.37 14.63 -0.48
CA SER A 31 7.94 14.46 -0.82
C SER A 31 7.42 15.63 -1.64
N ALA A 32 7.73 16.86 -1.24
CA ALA A 32 7.30 18.06 -1.96
C ALA A 32 7.93 18.11 -3.35
N VAL A 33 9.23 17.85 -3.45
CA VAL A 33 9.96 17.83 -4.73
C VAL A 33 9.43 16.75 -5.66
N SER A 34 9.14 15.56 -5.15
CA SER A 34 8.58 14.47 -5.97
C SER A 34 7.23 14.84 -6.59
N VAL A 35 6.33 15.46 -5.81
CA VAL A 35 5.02 15.93 -6.30
C VAL A 35 5.20 17.02 -7.36
N LEU A 36 6.04 18.03 -7.07
CA LEU A 36 6.30 19.13 -8.01
C LEU A 36 6.96 18.65 -9.29
N ALA A 37 7.95 17.75 -9.19
CA ALA A 37 8.64 17.18 -10.34
C ALA A 37 7.69 16.39 -11.25
N THR A 38 6.83 15.54 -10.65
CA THR A 38 5.85 14.77 -11.41
C THR A 38 4.87 15.69 -12.13
N HIS A 39 4.31 16.68 -11.43
CA HIS A 39 3.40 17.63 -12.05
C HIS A 39 4.07 18.48 -13.15
N HIS A 40 5.30 18.93 -12.91
CA HIS A 40 6.02 19.73 -13.89
C HIS A 40 6.27 18.93 -15.18
N LEU A 41 6.73 17.70 -15.05
CA LEU A 41 6.95 16.79 -16.16
C LEU A 41 5.66 16.45 -16.92
N ASP A 42 4.51 16.43 -16.27
CA ASP A 42 3.22 16.16 -16.91
C ASP A 42 2.74 17.33 -17.79
N TYR A 43 3.18 18.56 -17.50
CA TYR A 43 2.85 19.75 -18.30
C TYR A 43 3.82 20.00 -19.45
N LEU A 44 4.97 19.32 -19.48
CA LEU A 44 5.94 19.47 -20.56
C LEU A 44 5.56 18.63 -21.78
N GLU A 45 5.78 19.18 -22.98
CA GLU A 45 5.69 18.40 -24.20
C GLU A 45 6.78 17.33 -24.25
N ARG A 46 6.60 16.31 -25.09
CA ARG A 46 7.46 15.11 -25.09
C ARG A 46 8.94 15.43 -25.25
N ASP A 47 9.27 16.37 -26.16
CA ASP A 47 10.65 16.73 -26.48
C ASP A 47 11.31 17.63 -25.41
N ASP A 48 10.48 18.39 -24.65
CA ASP A 48 10.92 19.27 -23.56
C ASP A 48 10.87 18.60 -22.18
N ARG A 49 10.50 17.33 -22.11
CA ARG A 49 10.26 16.60 -20.87
C ARG A 49 11.56 16.19 -20.19
N LYS A 50 12.32 17.20 -19.75
CA LYS A 50 13.59 17.04 -19.04
C LYS A 50 13.62 17.92 -17.82
N LEU A 51 13.97 17.35 -16.67
CA LEU A 51 14.01 18.05 -15.39
C LEU A 51 15.33 17.82 -14.67
N LEU A 52 16.01 18.91 -14.33
CA LEU A 52 17.14 18.88 -13.40
C LEU A 52 16.68 19.24 -12.00
N ILE A 53 16.99 18.38 -11.04
CA ILE A 53 16.68 18.55 -9.62
C ILE A 53 18.01 18.69 -8.88
N PHE A 54 18.21 19.79 -8.16
CA PHE A 54 19.42 20.01 -7.36
C PHE A 54 19.12 19.68 -5.90
N ALA A 55 19.99 18.87 -5.29
CA ALA A 55 19.96 18.50 -3.88
C ALA A 55 21.25 18.95 -3.19
N ASP A 56 21.16 19.41 -1.95
CA ASP A 56 22.27 20.02 -1.20
C ASP A 56 23.47 19.10 -1.02
N ASN A 57 23.23 17.80 -0.93
CA ASN A 57 24.28 16.80 -0.73
C ASN A 57 24.00 15.51 -1.49
N ARG A 58 25.00 14.62 -1.52
CA ARG A 58 24.98 13.36 -2.26
C ARG A 58 23.92 12.38 -1.75
N GLN A 59 23.73 12.30 -0.42
CA GLN A 59 22.75 11.39 0.18
C GLN A 59 21.33 11.85 -0.15
N ASP A 60 21.07 13.16 -0.14
CA ASP A 60 19.78 13.73 -0.51
C ASP A 60 19.52 13.51 -2.01
N ALA A 61 20.53 13.62 -2.88
CA ALA A 61 20.37 13.35 -4.31
C ALA A 61 19.97 11.90 -4.58
N ALA A 62 20.67 10.92 -3.98
CA ALA A 62 20.35 9.51 -4.11
C ALA A 62 18.97 9.18 -3.53
N HIS A 63 18.69 9.69 -2.32
CA HIS A 63 17.39 9.53 -1.68
C HIS A 63 16.25 10.14 -2.51
N GLN A 64 16.43 11.33 -3.06
CA GLN A 64 15.43 12.03 -3.86
C GLN A 64 15.11 11.27 -5.16
N ALA A 65 16.15 10.79 -5.86
CA ALA A 65 15.96 10.00 -7.09
C ALA A 65 15.20 8.71 -6.82
N GLY A 66 15.60 7.95 -5.79
CA GLY A 66 14.93 6.73 -5.37
C GLY A 66 13.49 6.97 -4.91
N TYR A 67 13.27 8.01 -4.09
CA TYR A 67 11.94 8.36 -3.58
C TYR A 67 10.97 8.73 -4.70
N THR A 68 11.41 9.56 -5.67
CA THR A 68 10.58 9.98 -6.81
C THR A 68 10.18 8.78 -7.66
N SER A 69 11.12 7.89 -7.96
CA SER A 69 10.84 6.64 -8.69
C SER A 69 9.85 5.73 -7.95
N ASP A 70 10.01 5.55 -6.64
CA ASP A 70 9.13 4.71 -5.83
C ASP A 70 7.70 5.26 -5.74
N LYS A 71 7.57 6.58 -5.63
CA LYS A 71 6.25 7.22 -5.59
C LYS A 71 5.53 7.14 -6.92
N HIS A 72 6.25 7.36 -8.00
CA HIS A 72 5.69 7.27 -9.35
C HIS A 72 5.26 5.83 -9.68
N ARG A 73 6.05 4.83 -9.30
CA ARG A 73 5.69 3.42 -9.44
C ARG A 73 4.42 3.07 -8.66
N THR A 74 4.30 3.54 -7.41
CA THR A 74 3.10 3.33 -6.61
C THR A 74 1.87 3.99 -7.26
N PHE A 75 2.05 5.17 -7.84
CA PHE A 75 1.02 5.85 -8.60
C PHE A 75 0.59 5.04 -9.82
N ALA A 76 1.54 4.61 -10.65
CA ALA A 76 1.27 3.82 -11.85
C ALA A 76 0.51 2.51 -11.53
N LEU A 77 0.93 1.82 -10.48
CA LEU A 77 0.25 0.62 -10.02
C LEU A 77 -1.20 0.89 -9.61
N ARG A 78 -1.42 1.91 -8.78
CA ARG A 78 -2.75 2.24 -8.27
C ARG A 78 -3.69 2.72 -9.37
N HIS A 79 -3.17 3.52 -10.31
CA HIS A 79 -3.92 3.91 -11.49
C HIS A 79 -4.35 2.67 -12.29
N ALA A 80 -3.41 1.77 -12.59
CA ALA A 80 -3.72 0.55 -13.35
C ALA A 80 -4.74 -0.34 -12.63
N ILE A 81 -4.59 -0.57 -11.32
CA ILE A 81 -5.56 -1.34 -10.53
C ILE A 81 -6.95 -0.68 -10.58
N ALA A 82 -7.04 0.62 -10.32
CA ALA A 82 -8.32 1.34 -10.34
C ALA A 82 -8.99 1.30 -11.72
N HIS A 83 -8.21 1.39 -12.79
CA HIS A 83 -8.68 1.33 -14.16
C HIS A 83 -9.24 -0.05 -14.50
N GLU A 84 -8.46 -1.13 -14.27
CA GLU A 84 -8.88 -2.50 -14.55
C GLU A 84 -10.15 -2.89 -13.81
N ILE A 85 -10.25 -2.50 -12.53
CA ILE A 85 -11.43 -2.80 -11.72
C ILE A 85 -12.65 -2.00 -12.20
N ARG A 86 -12.46 -0.74 -12.62
CA ARG A 86 -13.54 0.08 -13.17
C ARG A 86 -14.04 -0.45 -14.50
N GLU A 87 -13.15 -0.89 -15.39
CA GLU A 87 -13.52 -1.49 -16.67
C GLU A 87 -14.27 -2.82 -16.50
N ALA A 88 -13.91 -3.62 -15.50
CA ALA A 88 -14.60 -4.87 -15.19
C ALA A 88 -16.03 -4.66 -14.64
N GLY A 89 -16.37 -3.44 -14.25
CA GLY A 89 -17.72 -3.09 -13.78
C GLY A 89 -18.19 -3.91 -12.58
N SER A 90 -19.42 -4.41 -12.66
CA SER A 90 -20.04 -5.18 -11.58
C SER A 90 -19.41 -6.55 -11.35
N GLN A 91 -18.76 -7.14 -12.35
CA GLN A 91 -18.11 -8.44 -12.21
C GLN A 91 -16.86 -8.36 -11.33
N GLY A 92 -16.15 -7.20 -11.37
CA GLY A 92 -14.88 -7.05 -10.67
C GLY A 92 -13.75 -7.89 -11.26
N VAL A 93 -12.63 -7.97 -10.55
CA VAL A 93 -11.43 -8.70 -10.97
C VAL A 93 -10.93 -9.56 -9.83
N TYR A 94 -10.66 -10.84 -10.10
CA TYR A 94 -10.05 -11.73 -9.11
C TYR A 94 -8.58 -11.35 -8.87
N LEU A 95 -8.14 -11.50 -7.63
CA LEU A 95 -6.74 -11.20 -7.27
C LEU A 95 -5.75 -12.01 -8.10
N THR A 96 -6.10 -13.23 -8.47
CA THR A 96 -5.27 -14.13 -9.29
C THR A 96 -5.19 -13.74 -10.76
N GLU A 97 -6.19 -13.05 -11.28
CA GLU A 97 -6.23 -12.55 -12.68
C GLU A 97 -5.58 -11.17 -12.84
N LEU A 98 -5.59 -10.40 -11.76
CA LEU A 98 -5.15 -9.01 -11.77
C LEU A 98 -3.71 -8.83 -12.30
N PRO A 99 -2.71 -9.69 -11.99
CA PRO A 99 -1.35 -9.51 -12.47
C PRO A 99 -1.21 -9.50 -13.99
N GLN A 100 -1.96 -10.35 -14.68
CA GLN A 100 -1.96 -10.39 -16.15
C GLN A 100 -2.57 -9.11 -16.72
N ARG A 101 -3.71 -8.67 -16.19
CA ARG A 101 -4.37 -7.43 -16.61
C ARG A 101 -3.46 -6.21 -16.40
N LEU A 102 -2.80 -6.13 -15.26
CA LEU A 102 -1.83 -5.07 -14.96
C LEU A 102 -0.63 -5.09 -15.91
N PHE A 103 -0.15 -6.28 -16.28
CA PHE A 103 0.93 -6.41 -17.27
C PHE A 103 0.52 -5.84 -18.62
N ASP A 104 -0.67 -6.18 -19.10
CA ASP A 104 -1.17 -5.68 -20.39
C ASP A 104 -1.40 -4.16 -20.32
N ARG A 105 -1.97 -3.64 -19.25
CA ARG A 105 -2.11 -2.20 -19.01
C ARG A 105 -0.77 -1.48 -18.97
N PHE A 106 0.25 -2.02 -18.33
CA PHE A 106 1.58 -1.42 -18.28
C PHE A 106 2.27 -1.40 -19.66
N LYS A 107 1.97 -2.36 -20.53
CA LYS A 107 2.40 -2.32 -21.94
C LYS A 107 1.69 -1.19 -22.68
N GLU A 108 0.39 -1.03 -22.53
CA GLU A 108 -0.39 0.06 -23.16
C GLU A 108 0.11 1.43 -22.71
N LEU A 109 0.43 1.58 -21.43
CA LEU A 109 1.00 2.82 -20.87
C LEU A 109 2.47 3.05 -21.27
N GLY A 110 3.09 2.12 -21.99
CA GLY A 110 4.50 2.21 -22.40
C GLY A 110 5.48 2.10 -21.21
N ILE A 111 5.03 1.59 -20.07
CA ILE A 111 5.89 1.34 -18.89
C ILE A 111 6.73 0.09 -19.13
N ILE A 112 6.14 -0.93 -19.72
CA ILE A 112 6.81 -2.16 -20.15
C ILE A 112 7.01 -2.11 -21.67
N SER A 113 8.07 -2.73 -22.17
CA SER A 113 8.32 -2.88 -23.61
C SER A 113 7.11 -3.52 -24.31
N SER A 114 6.83 -3.09 -25.52
CA SER A 114 5.76 -3.66 -26.36
C SER A 114 6.01 -5.12 -26.74
N LYS A 115 7.28 -5.53 -26.79
CA LYS A 115 7.72 -6.89 -27.17
C LYS A 115 8.69 -7.44 -26.12
N PRO A 116 8.23 -7.74 -24.89
CA PRO A 116 9.10 -8.33 -23.87
C PRO A 116 9.42 -9.78 -24.23
N SER A 117 10.60 -10.24 -23.89
CA SER A 117 10.94 -11.66 -23.97
C SER A 117 10.07 -12.48 -23.00
N ARG A 118 9.94 -13.79 -23.25
CA ARG A 118 9.17 -14.66 -22.36
C ARG A 118 9.64 -14.62 -20.90
N PRO A 119 10.96 -14.70 -20.59
CA PRO A 119 11.43 -14.59 -19.21
C PRO A 119 11.14 -13.21 -18.59
N GLU A 120 11.21 -12.13 -19.36
CA GLU A 120 10.90 -10.79 -18.90
C GLU A 120 9.41 -10.63 -18.59
N ARG A 121 8.53 -11.16 -19.45
CA ARG A 121 7.09 -11.18 -19.21
C ARG A 121 6.76 -11.92 -17.89
N GLU A 122 7.34 -13.09 -17.68
CA GLU A 122 7.11 -13.88 -16.46
C GLU A 122 7.57 -13.13 -15.21
N ARG A 123 8.75 -12.49 -15.25
CA ARG A 123 9.25 -11.67 -14.14
C ARG A 123 8.31 -10.50 -13.82
N TRP A 124 7.83 -9.82 -14.85
CA TRP A 124 6.90 -8.71 -14.65
C TRP A 124 5.57 -9.15 -14.03
N ILE A 125 4.99 -10.26 -14.50
CA ILE A 125 3.75 -10.78 -13.93
C ILE A 125 3.93 -11.17 -12.46
N ASP A 126 5.04 -11.81 -12.10
CA ASP A 126 5.37 -12.14 -10.71
C ASP A 126 5.51 -10.88 -9.85
N ALA A 127 6.19 -9.87 -10.39
CA ALA A 127 6.37 -8.59 -9.71
C ALA A 127 5.04 -7.85 -9.49
N LEU A 128 4.18 -7.83 -10.50
CA LEU A 128 2.85 -7.19 -10.42
C LEU A 128 1.91 -7.95 -9.48
N ALA A 129 1.99 -9.28 -9.45
CA ALA A 129 1.26 -10.10 -8.49
C ALA A 129 1.61 -9.74 -7.05
N TYR A 130 2.91 -9.64 -6.75
CA TYR A 130 3.36 -9.19 -5.45
C TYR A 130 2.87 -7.79 -5.10
N GLN A 131 2.99 -6.83 -6.03
CA GLN A 131 2.59 -5.45 -5.80
C GLN A 131 1.08 -5.32 -5.57
N ALA A 132 0.26 -6.00 -6.38
CA ALA A 132 -1.19 -6.01 -6.25
C ALA A 132 -1.61 -6.59 -4.89
N ALA A 133 -1.08 -7.76 -4.54
CA ALA A 133 -1.34 -8.38 -3.26
C ALA A 133 -0.87 -7.51 -2.08
N ASN A 134 0.29 -6.85 -2.20
CA ASN A 134 0.81 -5.95 -1.17
C ASN A 134 -0.07 -4.68 -1.02
N GLU A 135 -0.66 -4.15 -2.09
CA GLU A 135 -1.58 -2.99 -2.01
C GLU A 135 -2.83 -3.34 -1.20
N ILE A 136 -3.46 -4.47 -1.46
CA ILE A 136 -4.70 -4.86 -0.78
C ILE A 136 -4.50 -5.47 0.62
N THR A 137 -3.32 -6.02 0.90
CA THR A 137 -3.02 -6.64 2.20
C THR A 137 -2.37 -5.69 3.19
N ARG A 138 -1.99 -4.48 2.78
CA ARG A 138 -1.40 -3.50 3.69
C ARG A 138 -2.40 -3.07 4.76
N TYR A 139 -1.92 -3.08 6.01
CA TYR A 139 -2.58 -2.36 7.08
C TYR A 139 -2.43 -0.86 6.80
N SER A 140 -3.41 -0.30 6.12
CA SER A 140 -3.30 1.03 5.57
C SER A 140 -3.64 2.08 6.63
N ARG A 141 -2.62 2.61 7.30
CA ARG A 141 -2.67 3.97 7.86
C ARG A 141 -2.50 5.04 6.76
N GLN A 142 -2.18 4.62 5.54
CA GLN A 142 -2.06 5.53 4.41
C GLN A 142 -3.45 5.88 3.91
N ARG A 143 -3.88 7.09 4.22
CA ARG A 143 -5.17 7.65 3.77
C ARG A 143 -5.37 7.61 2.25
N ALA A 144 -4.28 7.51 1.49
CA ALA A 144 -4.27 7.49 0.04
C ALA A 144 -4.25 6.08 -0.59
N SER A 145 -4.53 5.00 0.15
CA SER A 145 -4.71 3.66 -0.45
C SER A 145 -6.02 3.58 -1.23
N LEU A 146 -6.07 2.73 -2.25
CA LEU A 146 -7.27 2.56 -3.08
C LEU A 146 -8.51 2.22 -2.25
N GLU A 147 -8.38 1.35 -1.26
CA GLU A 147 -9.47 0.97 -0.37
C GLU A 147 -9.92 2.13 0.53
N ASN A 148 -8.98 2.87 1.15
CA ASN A 148 -9.34 4.00 2.01
C ASN A 148 -9.91 5.21 1.26
N LEU A 149 -9.56 5.36 0.00
CA LEU A 149 -10.18 6.37 -0.86
C LEU A 149 -11.61 5.99 -1.27
N GLY A 150 -12.00 4.72 -1.11
CA GLY A 150 -13.29 4.20 -1.56
C GLY A 150 -13.30 3.88 -3.05
N LEU A 151 -12.13 3.65 -3.66
CA LEU A 151 -12.01 3.24 -5.06
C LEU A 151 -12.14 1.74 -5.25
N VAL A 152 -11.75 0.96 -4.24
CA VAL A 152 -11.73 -0.50 -4.30
C VAL A 152 -12.42 -1.09 -3.08
N ALA A 153 -13.42 -1.93 -3.35
CA ALA A 153 -13.99 -2.86 -2.39
C ALA A 153 -13.35 -4.24 -2.57
N VAL A 154 -12.95 -4.86 -1.47
CA VAL A 154 -12.48 -6.24 -1.46
C VAL A 154 -13.62 -7.13 -1.02
N GLU A 155 -13.93 -8.14 -1.81
CA GLU A 155 -14.96 -9.13 -1.57
C GLU A 155 -14.35 -10.52 -1.45
N TYR A 156 -15.06 -11.39 -0.76
CA TYR A 156 -14.64 -12.78 -0.57
C TYR A 156 -15.74 -13.66 -1.15
N GLU A 157 -15.46 -14.33 -2.25
CA GLU A 157 -16.37 -15.27 -2.89
C GLU A 157 -16.60 -16.49 -1.99
N GLY A 158 -17.81 -17.02 -2.03
CA GLY A 158 -18.24 -18.08 -1.12
C GLY A 158 -18.99 -17.57 0.11
N LEU A 159 -18.98 -16.25 0.40
CA LEU A 159 -19.74 -15.71 1.53
C LEU A 159 -21.24 -15.67 1.27
N GLU A 160 -21.68 -15.49 0.03
CA GLU A 160 -23.09 -15.51 -0.34
C GLU A 160 -23.66 -16.94 -0.23
N GLU A 161 -22.91 -17.94 -0.68
CA GLU A 161 -23.26 -19.36 -0.54
C GLU A 161 -23.27 -19.77 0.94
N LEU A 162 -22.29 -19.30 1.71
CA LEU A 162 -22.25 -19.53 3.16
C LEU A 162 -23.45 -18.89 3.86
N GLU A 163 -23.88 -17.68 3.46
CA GLU A 163 -25.04 -16.99 4.01
C GLU A 163 -26.33 -17.79 3.80
N ALA A 164 -26.43 -18.51 2.68
CA ALA A 164 -27.57 -19.38 2.34
C ALA A 164 -27.53 -20.77 3.01
N ASP A 165 -26.40 -21.15 3.62
CA ASP A 165 -26.22 -22.45 4.25
C ASP A 165 -27.02 -22.58 5.55
N SER A 166 -27.69 -23.75 5.73
CA SER A 166 -28.53 -24.01 6.90
C SER A 166 -27.73 -24.10 8.21
N LYS A 167 -26.51 -24.67 8.19
CA LYS A 167 -25.63 -24.75 9.37
C LYS A 167 -25.20 -23.35 9.80
N PHE A 168 -24.86 -22.50 8.80
CA PHE A 168 -24.48 -21.12 9.05
C PHE A 168 -25.66 -20.29 9.55
N THR A 169 -26.86 -20.50 8.98
CA THR A 169 -28.08 -19.85 9.45
C THR A 169 -28.39 -20.22 10.91
N ALA A 170 -28.28 -21.51 11.28
CA ALA A 170 -28.44 -21.96 12.65
C ALA A 170 -27.39 -21.35 13.60
N LEU A 171 -26.13 -21.28 13.15
CA LEU A 171 -25.05 -20.62 13.88
C LEU A 171 -25.36 -19.13 14.09
N ALA A 172 -25.77 -18.40 13.06
CA ALA A 172 -26.12 -16.99 13.19
C ALA A 172 -27.23 -16.76 14.24
N ALA A 173 -28.28 -17.57 14.17
CA ALA A 173 -29.41 -17.51 15.12
C ALA A 173 -28.98 -17.76 16.58
N GLN A 174 -28.03 -18.70 16.81
CA GLN A 174 -27.49 -18.97 18.15
C GLN A 174 -26.88 -17.70 18.80
N PHE A 175 -26.31 -16.80 18.01
CA PHE A 175 -25.70 -15.54 18.46
C PHE A 175 -26.62 -14.32 18.30
N GLY A 176 -27.89 -14.53 17.98
CA GLY A 176 -28.87 -13.45 17.80
C GLY A 176 -28.60 -12.58 16.57
N LEU A 177 -27.92 -13.12 15.56
CA LEU A 177 -27.62 -12.44 14.30
C LEU A 177 -28.52 -12.97 13.19
N THR A 178 -28.84 -12.11 12.21
CA THR A 178 -29.32 -12.61 10.91
C THR A 178 -28.17 -13.25 10.15
N PRO A 179 -28.42 -14.17 9.20
CA PRO A 179 -27.37 -14.75 8.35
C PRO A 179 -26.52 -13.67 7.69
N HIS A 180 -27.15 -12.63 7.17
CA HIS A 180 -26.46 -11.48 6.58
C HIS A 180 -25.53 -10.75 7.57
N GLN A 181 -25.99 -10.49 8.79
CA GLN A 181 -25.14 -9.86 9.82
C GLN A 181 -23.95 -10.76 10.19
N ALA A 182 -24.15 -12.06 10.28
CA ALA A 182 -23.09 -13.03 10.53
C ALA A 182 -22.09 -13.08 9.37
N ALA A 183 -22.53 -13.05 8.11
CA ALA A 183 -21.67 -12.99 6.93
C ALA A 183 -20.83 -11.69 6.90
N LEU A 184 -21.42 -10.55 7.25
CA LEU A 184 -20.67 -9.29 7.40
C LEU A 184 -19.64 -9.35 8.53
N LEU A 185 -19.95 -10.06 9.62
CA LEU A 185 -18.99 -10.27 10.71
C LEU A 185 -17.83 -11.17 10.25
N VAL A 186 -18.12 -12.23 9.51
CA VAL A 186 -17.11 -13.08 8.85
C VAL A 186 -16.24 -12.25 7.91
N ARG A 187 -16.84 -11.41 7.08
CA ARG A 187 -16.10 -10.49 6.20
C ARG A 187 -15.14 -9.61 6.99
N ALA A 188 -15.55 -9.11 8.16
CA ALA A 188 -14.68 -8.33 9.02
C ALA A 188 -13.51 -9.13 9.60
N ILE A 189 -13.71 -10.42 9.91
CA ILE A 189 -12.65 -11.35 10.33
C ILE A 189 -11.65 -11.57 9.20
N LEU A 190 -12.13 -11.84 7.98
CA LEU A 190 -11.30 -12.01 6.78
C LEU A 190 -10.52 -10.73 6.46
N ASP A 191 -11.12 -9.55 6.64
CA ASP A 191 -10.41 -8.27 6.52
C ASP A 191 -9.25 -8.14 7.52
N VAL A 192 -9.42 -8.62 8.76
CA VAL A 192 -8.32 -8.66 9.75
C VAL A 192 -7.21 -9.59 9.28
N MET A 193 -7.54 -10.77 8.77
CA MET A 193 -6.57 -11.72 8.21
C MET A 193 -5.82 -11.11 7.03
N ARG A 194 -6.55 -10.60 6.05
CA ARG A 194 -6.01 -9.98 4.84
C ARG A 194 -5.07 -8.81 5.18
N LYS A 195 -5.49 -7.89 6.05
CA LYS A 195 -4.66 -6.76 6.49
C LYS A 195 -3.42 -7.19 7.29
N ASN A 196 -3.40 -8.41 7.81
CA ASN A 196 -2.22 -9.05 8.39
C ASN A 196 -1.46 -9.92 7.37
N ARG A 197 -1.78 -9.83 6.05
CA ARG A 197 -1.12 -10.58 4.98
C ARG A 197 -1.27 -12.09 5.09
N ALA A 198 -2.35 -12.58 5.69
CA ALA A 198 -2.68 -13.99 5.76
C ALA A 198 -3.48 -14.41 4.51
N VAL A 199 -2.84 -14.34 3.34
CA VAL A 199 -3.37 -14.76 2.05
C VAL A 199 -2.41 -15.80 1.47
N ALA A 200 -2.93 -16.96 1.07
CA ALA A 200 -2.16 -18.09 0.56
C ALA A 200 -1.82 -17.90 -0.92
N TYR A 201 -0.76 -17.19 -1.20
CA TYR A 201 -0.31 -16.99 -2.58
C TYR A 201 0.88 -17.90 -2.87
N ASP A 202 0.67 -19.07 -3.45
CA ASP A 202 1.68 -20.10 -3.63
C ASP A 202 2.15 -20.30 -5.08
N GLY A 203 1.81 -19.38 -5.98
CA GLY A 203 2.35 -19.39 -7.33
C GLY A 203 1.32 -19.22 -8.44
N ARG A 204 1.81 -19.35 -9.66
CA ARG A 204 0.97 -19.43 -10.86
C ARG A 204 0.57 -20.88 -11.07
N PRO A 205 -0.73 -21.23 -10.99
CA PRO A 205 -1.18 -22.61 -11.22
C PRO A 205 -0.77 -23.15 -12.59
N GLU A 206 -0.73 -22.26 -13.59
CA GLU A 206 -0.49 -22.59 -14.99
C GLU A 206 0.97 -22.94 -15.31
N THR A 207 1.91 -22.42 -14.54
CA THR A 207 3.35 -22.58 -14.83
C THR A 207 4.09 -23.45 -13.83
N GLY A 208 3.42 -23.89 -12.76
CA GLY A 208 4.07 -24.60 -11.66
C GLY A 208 5.08 -23.74 -10.87
N THR A 209 5.16 -22.44 -11.18
CA THR A 209 6.11 -21.54 -10.55
C THR A 209 5.53 -21.05 -9.24
N LYS A 210 6.10 -21.43 -8.13
CA LYS A 210 5.73 -20.90 -6.82
C LYS A 210 6.04 -19.41 -6.76
N LEU A 211 5.03 -18.62 -6.37
CA LEU A 211 5.22 -17.21 -6.02
C LEU A 211 5.62 -17.15 -4.54
N PRO A 212 6.87 -16.83 -4.24
CA PRO A 212 7.42 -17.08 -2.91
C PRO A 212 7.03 -16.03 -1.87
N PHE A 213 6.19 -15.07 -2.17
CA PHE A 213 6.04 -13.93 -1.29
C PHE A 213 5.14 -14.11 -0.08
N PHE A 214 4.26 -15.09 -0.10
CA PHE A 214 3.38 -15.31 1.03
C PHE A 214 3.78 -16.48 1.91
N VAL A 215 4.60 -17.37 1.39
CA VAL A 215 5.04 -18.59 2.08
C VAL A 215 6.53 -18.55 2.40
N GLU A 216 7.36 -18.03 1.51
CA GLU A 216 8.80 -17.97 1.71
C GLU A 216 9.33 -16.54 1.55
N TYR A 217 10.33 -16.20 2.35
CA TYR A 217 11.11 -14.98 2.16
C TYR A 217 12.00 -15.15 0.93
N ILE A 218 11.85 -14.27 -0.05
CA ILE A 218 12.82 -14.17 -1.13
C ILE A 218 13.97 -13.31 -0.61
N ASP A 219 15.14 -13.91 -0.55
CA ASP A 219 16.37 -13.15 -0.44
C ASP A 219 16.80 -12.72 -1.86
N PRO A 220 16.66 -11.42 -2.22
CA PRO A 220 17.01 -10.96 -3.55
C PRO A 220 18.48 -11.24 -3.89
N SER A 221 19.35 -11.31 -2.86
CA SER A 221 20.78 -11.60 -3.04
C SER A 221 21.06 -13.01 -3.54
N LYS A 222 20.13 -13.94 -3.30
CA LYS A 222 20.26 -15.35 -3.67
C LYS A 222 19.49 -15.73 -4.93
N ASN A 223 18.61 -14.86 -5.41
CA ASN A 223 17.76 -15.17 -6.56
C ASN A 223 18.05 -14.23 -7.74
N HIS A 224 18.84 -14.70 -8.71
CA HIS A 224 19.21 -13.98 -9.92
C HIS A 224 18.01 -13.46 -10.71
N ARG A 225 16.88 -14.17 -10.67
CA ARG A 225 15.66 -13.82 -11.40
C ARG A 225 15.10 -12.45 -10.99
N TYR A 226 15.31 -12.04 -9.74
CA TYR A 226 14.81 -10.77 -9.21
C TYR A 226 15.84 -9.64 -9.23
N ARG A 227 17.14 -9.95 -9.27
CA ARG A 227 18.20 -8.93 -9.38
C ARG A 227 18.09 -8.08 -10.63
N GLU A 228 17.72 -8.66 -11.75
CA GLU A 228 17.54 -7.93 -13.00
C GLU A 228 16.35 -6.97 -12.95
N LEU A 229 15.31 -7.31 -12.20
CA LEU A 229 14.18 -6.42 -11.97
C LEU A 229 14.54 -5.26 -11.03
N GLU A 230 15.47 -5.45 -10.08
CA GLU A 230 15.92 -4.36 -9.21
C GLU A 230 16.69 -3.27 -9.94
N ALA A 231 17.28 -3.57 -11.09
CA ALA A 231 17.92 -2.59 -11.95
C ALA A 231 16.91 -1.70 -12.69
N ASP A 232 15.66 -2.11 -12.86
CA ASP A 232 14.60 -1.30 -13.44
C ASP A 232 13.97 -0.41 -12.37
N PRO A 233 13.86 0.91 -12.55
CA PRO A 233 13.22 1.82 -11.60
C PRO A 233 11.73 1.50 -11.36
N TYR A 234 11.09 0.71 -12.22
CA TYR A 234 9.74 0.18 -12.01
C TYR A 234 9.73 -1.20 -11.36
N ALA A 235 10.90 -1.79 -11.12
CA ALA A 235 10.98 -3.07 -10.47
C ALA A 235 10.54 -3.02 -9.01
N VAL A 236 10.10 -4.18 -8.55
CA VAL A 236 9.64 -4.37 -7.18
C VAL A 236 10.82 -4.32 -6.23
N ARG A 237 10.78 -3.42 -5.27
CA ARG A 237 11.59 -3.58 -4.07
C ARG A 237 10.86 -4.52 -3.13
N PHE A 238 11.46 -5.67 -2.85
CA PHE A 238 10.92 -6.60 -1.88
C PHE A 238 11.00 -5.99 -0.48
N PRO A 239 10.00 -6.29 0.38
CA PRO A 239 9.96 -5.68 1.70
C PRO A 239 11.12 -6.16 2.56
N GLU A 240 11.62 -5.26 3.39
CA GLU A 240 12.53 -5.59 4.49
C GLU A 240 11.93 -6.66 5.42
N ARG A 241 12.80 -7.32 6.20
CA ARG A 241 12.51 -8.49 7.07
C ARG A 241 11.20 -8.44 7.87
N ASP A 242 10.72 -7.26 8.23
CA ASP A 242 9.53 -7.08 9.09
C ASP A 242 8.18 -7.23 8.38
N ARG A 243 8.18 -7.47 7.07
CA ARG A 243 6.96 -7.49 6.25
C ARG A 243 6.59 -8.87 5.71
N HIS A 244 6.91 -9.90 6.46
CA HIS A 244 6.59 -11.27 6.08
C HIS A 244 5.08 -11.55 6.07
N PRO A 245 4.62 -12.49 5.22
CA PRO A 245 3.27 -13.02 5.30
C PRO A 245 3.03 -13.64 6.67
N LYS A 246 1.78 -13.55 7.11
CA LYS A 246 1.32 -14.15 8.35
C LYS A 246 0.33 -15.25 8.04
N ALA A 247 0.12 -16.11 9.01
CA ALA A 247 -0.94 -17.10 9.00
C ALA A 247 -1.66 -17.10 10.35
N PHE A 248 -2.80 -17.74 10.40
CA PHE A 248 -3.62 -17.82 11.60
C PHE A 248 -3.78 -19.27 12.03
N ALA A 249 -3.72 -19.52 13.33
CA ALA A 249 -4.16 -20.78 13.93
C ALA A 249 -5.39 -20.51 14.77
N LEU A 250 -6.29 -21.50 14.91
CA LEU A 250 -7.50 -21.34 15.71
C LEU A 250 -7.11 -20.94 17.14
N ASP A 251 -6.33 -21.76 17.80
CA ASP A 251 -5.74 -21.47 19.10
C ASP A 251 -4.23 -21.28 18.92
N ARG A 252 -3.72 -20.12 19.31
CA ARG A 252 -2.30 -19.86 19.29
C ARG A 252 -1.65 -20.26 20.61
N PRO A 253 -0.81 -21.29 20.64
CA PRO A 253 -0.10 -21.69 21.85
C PRO A 253 0.80 -20.56 22.39
N ASN A 254 0.86 -20.45 23.72
CA ASN A 254 1.63 -19.38 24.37
C ASN A 254 3.13 -19.41 24.06
N HIS A 255 3.72 -20.60 23.86
CA HIS A 255 5.14 -20.76 23.56
C HIS A 255 5.52 -20.27 22.14
N LEU A 256 4.55 -20.17 21.20
CA LEU A 256 4.77 -19.66 19.85
C LEU A 256 4.76 -18.14 19.72
N ARG A 257 4.72 -17.40 20.84
CA ARG A 257 4.72 -15.92 20.84
C ARG A 257 5.92 -15.29 20.09
N LYS A 258 7.04 -16.00 20.03
CA LYS A 258 8.27 -15.52 19.36
C LYS A 258 8.22 -15.72 17.83
N ALA A 259 7.41 -16.62 17.33
CA ALA A 259 7.19 -16.79 15.89
C ALA A 259 6.26 -15.68 15.35
N GLY A 260 6.77 -14.47 15.20
CA GLY A 260 6.03 -13.26 14.84
C GLY A 260 5.16 -13.33 13.57
N ARG A 261 5.18 -14.47 12.85
CA ARG A 261 4.41 -14.76 11.64
C ARG A 261 3.10 -15.51 11.89
N LEU A 262 2.98 -16.24 13.00
CA LEU A 262 1.77 -16.99 13.35
C LEU A 262 0.92 -16.17 14.33
N MET A 263 -0.32 -15.91 13.95
CA MET A 263 -1.32 -15.23 14.75
C MET A 263 -2.39 -16.24 15.22
N GLY A 264 -3.11 -15.93 16.29
CA GLY A 264 -4.25 -16.73 16.71
C GLY A 264 -5.55 -16.04 16.38
N PHE A 265 -6.56 -16.80 15.96
CA PHE A 265 -7.94 -16.34 16.04
C PHE A 265 -8.34 -16.15 17.50
N ILE A 266 -7.96 -17.09 18.33
CA ILE A 266 -8.21 -17.13 19.75
C ILE A 266 -6.86 -17.18 20.47
N GLN A 267 -6.77 -16.50 21.59
CA GLN A 267 -5.58 -16.51 22.46
C GLN A 267 -5.79 -17.56 23.54
N GLU A 268 -4.98 -18.62 23.50
CA GLU A 268 -4.91 -19.58 24.59
C GLU A 268 -4.34 -18.90 25.86
N ASN A 269 -5.06 -19.00 26.95
CA ASN A 269 -4.65 -18.50 28.28
C ASN A 269 -4.16 -17.03 28.29
N PRO A 270 -5.01 -16.07 27.93
CA PRO A 270 -4.61 -14.67 27.93
C PRO A 270 -4.43 -14.16 29.36
N ARG A 271 -3.38 -13.41 29.61
CA ARG A 271 -3.36 -12.51 30.77
C ARG A 271 -4.60 -11.64 30.70
N ALA A 272 -5.32 -11.52 31.82
CA ALA A 272 -6.60 -10.85 31.88
C ALA A 272 -6.68 -9.60 31.00
N GLY A 273 -7.62 -9.59 30.04
CA GLY A 273 -7.93 -8.45 29.19
C GLY A 273 -7.28 -8.40 27.79
N GLN A 274 -6.35 -9.28 27.42
CA GLN A 274 -5.76 -9.25 26.05
C GLN A 274 -6.54 -10.15 25.09
N LEU A 275 -7.29 -9.53 24.16
CA LEU A 275 -7.96 -10.21 23.05
C LEU A 275 -7.10 -10.12 21.80
N THR A 276 -7.16 -11.16 20.93
CA THR A 276 -6.60 -11.08 19.57
C THR A 276 -7.33 -10.02 18.74
N ALA A 277 -6.79 -9.68 17.56
CA ALA A 277 -7.46 -8.71 16.68
C ALA A 277 -8.83 -9.24 16.19
N THR A 278 -8.93 -10.53 15.90
CA THR A 278 -10.18 -11.18 15.50
C THR A 278 -11.18 -11.25 16.65
N GLN A 279 -10.74 -11.68 17.84
CA GLN A 279 -11.59 -11.66 19.05
C GLN A 279 -12.13 -10.26 19.34
N LYS A 280 -11.32 -9.21 19.22
CA LYS A 280 -11.77 -7.81 19.43
C LYS A 280 -12.90 -7.41 18.49
N VAL A 281 -12.82 -7.82 17.22
CA VAL A 281 -13.87 -7.54 16.24
C VAL A 281 -15.16 -8.26 16.60
N VAL A 282 -15.07 -9.57 16.85
CA VAL A 282 -16.24 -10.42 17.13
C VAL A 282 -16.86 -10.07 18.49
N ALA A 283 -16.05 -9.93 19.54
CA ALA A 283 -16.52 -9.58 20.90
C ALA A 283 -17.25 -8.23 20.94
N ARG A 284 -16.87 -7.30 20.08
CA ARG A 284 -17.53 -5.99 19.98
C ARG A 284 -18.96 -6.10 19.43
N VAL A 285 -19.18 -7.02 18.48
CA VAL A 285 -20.50 -7.28 17.90
C VAL A 285 -21.33 -8.12 18.86
N LEU A 286 -20.78 -9.21 19.38
CA LEU A 286 -21.48 -10.19 20.22
C LEU A 286 -21.55 -9.82 21.70
N GLY A 287 -20.81 -8.78 22.13
CA GLY A 287 -20.92 -8.25 23.50
C GLY A 287 -20.02 -8.91 24.54
N GLY A 288 -19.15 -9.88 24.16
CA GLY A 288 -18.31 -10.56 25.14
C GLY A 288 -17.20 -11.40 24.50
N ARG A 289 -16.26 -11.83 25.36
CA ARG A 289 -15.16 -12.70 24.97
C ARG A 289 -15.63 -14.12 24.66
N GLU A 290 -16.39 -14.72 25.57
CA GLU A 290 -16.89 -16.09 25.46
C GLU A 290 -17.70 -16.30 24.17
N PRO A 291 -18.74 -15.48 23.89
CA PRO A 291 -19.47 -15.59 22.61
C PRO A 291 -18.57 -15.41 21.38
N ALA A 292 -17.52 -14.57 21.48
CA ALA A 292 -16.59 -14.40 20.38
C ALA A 292 -15.73 -15.65 20.11
N GLU A 293 -15.29 -16.33 21.17
CA GLU A 293 -14.52 -17.57 21.04
C GLU A 293 -15.37 -18.70 20.48
N GLU A 294 -16.59 -18.85 20.99
CA GLU A 294 -17.56 -19.85 20.48
C GLU A 294 -17.90 -19.63 19.02
N PHE A 295 -18.18 -18.38 18.63
CA PHE A 295 -18.45 -18.05 17.22
C PHE A 295 -17.26 -18.37 16.33
N LEU A 296 -16.03 -17.99 16.74
CA LEU A 296 -14.83 -18.27 15.97
C LEU A 296 -14.57 -19.77 15.80
N ARG A 297 -14.77 -20.56 16.88
CA ARG A 297 -14.62 -22.03 16.82
C ARG A 297 -15.63 -22.69 15.87
N ALA A 298 -16.84 -22.16 15.83
CA ALA A 298 -17.89 -22.72 14.99
C ALA A 298 -17.77 -22.28 13.50
N VAL A 299 -17.36 -21.04 13.26
CA VAL A 299 -17.33 -20.50 11.88
C VAL A 299 -16.09 -20.91 11.08
N ILE A 300 -14.93 -21.09 11.72
CA ILE A 300 -13.68 -21.42 11.02
C ILE A 300 -13.77 -22.74 10.23
N PRO A 301 -14.34 -23.84 10.76
CA PRO A 301 -14.55 -25.06 10.00
C PRO A 301 -15.44 -24.85 8.76
N LEU A 302 -16.48 -24.03 8.85
CA LEU A 302 -17.34 -23.70 7.70
C LEU A 302 -16.55 -22.92 6.63
N LEU A 303 -15.70 -21.99 7.02
CA LEU A 303 -14.86 -21.25 6.06
C LEU A 303 -13.85 -22.16 5.33
N LEU A 304 -13.44 -23.26 5.93
CA LEU A 304 -12.64 -24.30 5.28
C LEU A 304 -13.49 -25.16 4.35
N GLU A 305 -14.71 -25.56 4.76
CA GLU A 305 -15.65 -26.32 3.95
C GLU A 305 -16.01 -25.56 2.65
N TYR A 306 -16.17 -24.24 2.74
CA TYR A 306 -16.43 -23.35 1.59
C TYR A 306 -15.17 -22.88 0.86
N GLU A 307 -14.00 -23.43 1.19
CA GLU A 307 -12.70 -23.08 0.59
C GLU A 307 -12.36 -21.58 0.63
N ILE A 308 -12.97 -20.81 1.53
CA ILE A 308 -12.61 -19.40 1.77
C ILE A 308 -11.27 -19.32 2.49
N LEU A 309 -11.04 -20.27 3.39
CA LEU A 309 -9.75 -20.51 4.03
C LEU A 309 -9.10 -21.78 3.48
N VAL A 310 -7.79 -21.78 3.46
CA VAL A 310 -6.98 -22.95 3.08
C VAL A 310 -5.98 -23.29 4.19
N ASP A 311 -5.75 -24.60 4.36
CA ASP A 311 -4.75 -25.13 5.27
C ASP A 311 -3.37 -25.06 4.60
N VAL A 312 -2.46 -24.30 5.19
CA VAL A 312 -1.08 -24.13 4.73
C VAL A 312 -0.05 -24.70 5.71
N THR A 313 -0.44 -25.59 6.60
CA THR A 313 0.39 -26.13 7.68
C THR A 313 1.70 -26.72 7.17
N GLY A 314 1.68 -27.46 6.06
CA GLY A 314 2.87 -28.08 5.47
C GLY A 314 3.74 -27.09 4.67
N LYS A 315 3.23 -25.94 4.31
CA LYS A 315 3.88 -24.95 3.46
C LYS A 315 4.38 -23.73 4.23
N PHE A 316 3.79 -23.43 5.39
CA PHE A 316 4.13 -22.28 6.19
C PHE A 316 5.36 -22.54 7.05
N PRO A 317 6.39 -21.67 7.03
CA PRO A 317 7.63 -21.90 7.79
C PRO A 317 7.39 -21.69 9.29
N ILE A 318 7.10 -22.77 10.00
CA ILE A 318 7.11 -22.84 11.45
C ILE A 318 8.47 -23.40 11.87
N PRO A 319 9.16 -22.81 12.87
CA PRO A 319 10.40 -23.35 13.40
C PRO A 319 10.24 -24.83 13.79
N SER A 320 11.21 -25.65 13.49
CA SER A 320 11.17 -27.11 13.70
C SER A 320 10.96 -27.51 15.17
N SER A 321 11.43 -26.68 16.11
CA SER A 321 11.19 -26.84 17.55
C SER A 321 9.71 -26.67 17.94
N GLU A 322 8.89 -26.13 17.08
CA GLU A 322 7.49 -25.77 17.33
C GLU A 322 6.51 -26.70 16.58
N ARG A 323 7.02 -27.62 15.74
CA ARG A 323 6.20 -28.59 14.96
C ARG A 323 5.56 -29.71 15.79
N THR A 324 5.84 -29.78 17.07
CA THR A 324 5.37 -30.87 17.96
C THR A 324 3.87 -30.84 18.25
N HIS A 325 3.17 -29.78 17.89
CA HIS A 325 1.71 -29.68 18.02
C HIS A 325 1.05 -29.71 16.64
N ARG A 326 -0.03 -30.46 16.49
CA ARG A 326 -0.91 -30.49 15.30
C ARG A 326 -1.66 -29.16 15.15
N LEU A 327 -0.92 -28.08 14.93
CA LEU A 327 -1.50 -26.78 14.67
C LEU A 327 -1.92 -26.70 13.22
N GLN A 328 -3.21 -26.52 13.00
CA GLN A 328 -3.73 -26.16 11.71
C GLN A 328 -3.44 -24.68 11.43
N VAL A 329 -2.72 -24.40 10.35
CA VAL A 329 -2.30 -23.06 9.96
C VAL A 329 -3.09 -22.62 8.75
N LEU A 330 -3.81 -21.51 8.86
CA LEU A 330 -4.82 -21.07 7.91
C LEU A 330 -4.46 -19.74 7.27
N GLN A 331 -4.77 -19.62 6.00
CA GLN A 331 -4.72 -18.38 5.22
C GLN A 331 -5.98 -18.28 4.35
N ILE A 332 -6.26 -17.07 3.83
CA ILE A 332 -7.33 -16.85 2.86
C ILE A 332 -6.88 -17.37 1.50
N ASP A 333 -7.76 -18.07 0.78
CA ASP A 333 -7.50 -18.46 -0.60
C ASP A 333 -7.51 -17.23 -1.52
N PRO A 334 -6.42 -16.94 -2.25
CA PRO A 334 -6.37 -15.79 -3.15
C PRO A 334 -7.39 -15.86 -4.29
N ARG A 335 -7.83 -17.08 -4.68
CA ARG A 335 -8.87 -17.30 -5.71
C ARG A 335 -10.24 -16.82 -5.27
N ARG A 336 -10.48 -16.71 -3.97
CA ARG A 336 -11.71 -16.20 -3.35
C ARG A 336 -11.70 -14.70 -3.12
N ILE A 337 -10.61 -14.00 -3.46
CA ILE A 337 -10.52 -12.53 -3.31
C ILE A 337 -10.87 -11.88 -4.64
N ARG A 338 -11.96 -11.11 -4.64
CA ARG A 338 -12.44 -10.33 -5.76
C ARG A 338 -12.37 -8.83 -5.42
N LEU A 339 -11.93 -8.04 -6.38
CA LEU A 339 -11.80 -6.58 -6.27
C LEU A 339 -12.87 -5.93 -7.14
N ARG A 340 -13.66 -5.04 -6.56
CA ARG A 340 -14.69 -4.29 -7.27
C ARG A 340 -14.47 -2.79 -7.14
N PHE A 341 -14.86 -2.06 -8.19
CA PHE A 341 -14.92 -0.62 -8.11
C PHE A 341 -16.03 -0.20 -7.16
N ALA A 342 -15.71 0.70 -6.24
CA ALA A 342 -16.65 1.17 -5.25
C ALA A 342 -16.78 2.69 -5.33
N GLU A 343 -18.02 3.17 -5.40
CA GLU A 343 -18.33 4.62 -5.33
C GLU A 343 -19.05 4.99 -4.05
N GLN A 344 -19.60 4.00 -3.39
CA GLN A 344 -20.36 4.15 -2.15
C GLN A 344 -19.89 3.17 -1.10
N GLY A 345 -19.97 3.56 0.14
CA GLY A 345 -19.60 2.75 1.29
C GLY A 345 -19.79 3.52 2.58
N TYR A 346 -19.00 3.21 3.56
CA TYR A 346 -19.10 3.79 4.90
C TYR A 346 -17.73 4.22 5.38
N ARG A 347 -17.66 5.38 6.00
CA ARG A 347 -16.43 5.91 6.58
C ARG A 347 -16.60 6.10 8.08
N CYS A 348 -15.61 5.69 8.83
CA CYS A 348 -15.60 5.95 10.27
C CYS A 348 -15.39 7.45 10.54
N ASN A 349 -16.27 8.06 11.33
CA ASN A 349 -16.16 9.47 11.69
C ASN A 349 -14.94 9.79 12.58
N ALA A 350 -14.36 8.78 13.27
CA ALA A 350 -13.21 8.96 14.13
C ALA A 350 -11.87 8.61 13.44
N CYS A 351 -11.67 7.37 13.02
CA CYS A 351 -10.40 6.93 12.44
C CYS A 351 -10.29 7.06 10.91
N GLN A 352 -11.37 7.49 10.24
CA GLN A 352 -11.46 7.72 8.80
C GLN A 352 -11.23 6.47 7.93
N THR A 353 -11.25 5.27 8.51
CA THR A 353 -11.19 4.03 7.73
C THR A 353 -12.48 3.87 6.93
N TRP A 354 -12.34 3.57 5.64
CA TRP A 354 -13.46 3.28 4.75
C TRP A 354 -13.77 1.79 4.71
N ARG A 355 -15.07 1.45 4.54
CA ARG A 355 -15.57 0.08 4.42
C ARG A 355 -16.69 0.02 3.38
N PRO A 356 -16.77 -1.05 2.56
CA PRO A 356 -17.87 -1.23 1.61
C PRO A 356 -19.15 -1.77 2.25
N TYR A 357 -19.17 -2.01 3.55
CA TYR A 357 -20.30 -2.60 4.28
C TYR A 357 -20.51 -1.93 5.63
N LEU A 358 -21.73 -2.07 6.16
CA LEU A 358 -22.12 -1.56 7.47
C LEU A 358 -22.28 -2.72 8.44
N LEU A 359 -21.62 -2.65 9.59
CA LEU A 359 -21.89 -3.47 10.75
C LEU A 359 -22.53 -2.62 11.86
N PRO A 360 -23.41 -3.20 12.71
CA PRO A 360 -24.07 -2.47 13.81
C PRO A 360 -23.09 -1.80 14.76
N LYS A 361 -21.93 -2.42 14.94
CA LYS A 361 -20.81 -1.89 15.72
C LYS A 361 -19.56 -1.86 14.83
N TYR A 362 -18.75 -0.80 14.98
CA TYR A 362 -17.59 -0.59 14.12
C TYR A 362 -16.53 -1.72 14.25
N PRO A 363 -16.15 -2.40 13.15
CA PRO A 363 -15.37 -3.63 13.21
C PRO A 363 -13.86 -3.45 13.32
N THR A 364 -13.34 -2.22 13.32
CA THR A 364 -11.88 -2.02 13.40
C THR A 364 -11.37 -2.30 14.82
N PRO A 365 -10.38 -3.18 15.00
CA PRO A 365 -9.94 -3.64 16.32
C PRO A 365 -9.49 -2.52 17.27
N ASN A 366 -8.91 -1.46 16.71
CA ASN A 366 -8.27 -0.40 17.48
C ASN A 366 -9.11 0.88 17.61
N CYS A 367 -10.25 1.00 16.92
CA CYS A 367 -11.12 2.17 17.01
C CYS A 367 -12.32 1.87 17.91
N GLN A 368 -12.33 2.46 19.11
CA GLN A 368 -13.37 2.17 20.11
C GLN A 368 -14.60 3.08 20.03
N ALA A 369 -14.42 4.35 19.63
CA ALA A 369 -15.47 5.35 19.65
C ALA A 369 -16.07 5.69 18.27
N GLY A 370 -15.50 5.11 17.18
CA GLY A 370 -15.93 5.42 15.83
C GLY A 370 -17.27 4.80 15.46
N ARG A 371 -18.03 5.52 14.62
CA ARG A 371 -19.24 5.03 13.97
C ARG A 371 -19.07 5.13 12.46
N LEU A 372 -19.58 4.14 11.74
CA LEU A 372 -19.62 4.16 10.29
C LEU A 372 -20.77 5.05 9.83
N VAL A 373 -20.45 6.02 8.99
CA VAL A 373 -21.43 6.91 8.34
C VAL A 373 -21.36 6.71 6.82
N PRO A 374 -22.47 6.82 6.09
CA PRO A 374 -22.46 6.73 4.63
C PRO A 374 -21.42 7.68 4.02
N SER A 375 -20.70 7.21 3.02
CA SER A 375 -19.66 7.97 2.35
C SER A 375 -19.62 7.60 0.88
N SER A 376 -19.77 8.58 0.01
CA SER A 376 -19.55 8.46 -1.42
C SER A 376 -18.09 8.77 -1.77
N LEU A 377 -17.68 8.39 -2.98
CA LEU A 377 -16.37 8.71 -3.53
C LEU A 377 -16.21 10.23 -3.69
N ASP A 378 -15.21 10.78 -3.02
CA ASP A 378 -14.85 12.20 -3.15
C ASP A 378 -14.03 12.40 -4.43
N ARG A 379 -14.72 12.83 -5.51
CA ARG A 379 -14.08 13.06 -6.81
C ARG A 379 -13.21 14.32 -6.84
N ASP A 380 -13.32 15.22 -5.87
CA ASP A 380 -12.45 16.38 -5.74
C ASP A 380 -11.15 16.06 -5.00
N ASN A 381 -11.08 14.89 -4.39
CA ASN A 381 -9.84 14.43 -3.74
C ASN A 381 -8.71 14.30 -4.75
N TYR A 382 -7.59 14.95 -4.44
CA TYR A 382 -6.38 14.92 -5.28
C TYR A 382 -5.96 13.51 -5.72
N TYR A 383 -5.93 12.54 -4.78
CA TYR A 383 -5.50 11.17 -5.08
C TYR A 383 -6.53 10.40 -5.91
N VAL A 384 -7.82 10.66 -5.72
CA VAL A 384 -8.88 10.06 -6.54
C VAL A 384 -8.71 10.52 -7.98
N ARG A 385 -8.56 11.82 -8.23
CA ARG A 385 -8.30 12.36 -9.57
C ARG A 385 -7.00 11.84 -10.16
N LEU A 386 -5.95 11.76 -9.35
CA LEU A 386 -4.66 11.22 -9.78
C LEU A 386 -4.78 9.77 -10.26
N TYR A 387 -5.54 8.92 -9.56
CA TYR A 387 -5.66 7.51 -9.91
C TYR A 387 -6.71 7.23 -11.00
N LEU A 388 -7.73 8.08 -11.18
CA LEU A 388 -8.77 7.86 -12.18
C LEU A 388 -8.53 8.60 -13.49
N ASP A 389 -8.04 9.83 -13.43
CA ASP A 389 -8.11 10.75 -14.56
C ASP A 389 -6.75 10.97 -15.24
N ARG A 390 -5.65 10.58 -14.61
CA ARG A 390 -4.30 10.84 -15.12
C ARG A 390 -3.55 9.54 -15.40
N PRO A 391 -3.50 9.08 -16.66
CA PRO A 391 -2.70 7.91 -17.02
C PRO A 391 -1.21 8.18 -16.75
N PRO A 392 -0.54 7.34 -15.98
CA PRO A 392 0.88 7.50 -15.70
C PRO A 392 1.69 7.25 -16.98
N ARG A 393 2.70 8.06 -17.19
CA ARG A 393 3.73 7.80 -18.21
C ARG A 393 4.95 7.21 -17.50
N ARG A 394 5.75 6.43 -18.22
CA ARG A 394 7.02 5.95 -17.65
C ARG A 394 7.87 7.15 -17.24
N LEU A 395 8.39 7.13 -16.01
CA LEU A 395 9.27 8.17 -15.45
C LEU A 395 10.62 7.56 -15.12
N LYS A 396 11.66 8.01 -15.78
CA LYS A 396 13.02 7.56 -15.52
C LYS A 396 13.79 8.67 -14.82
N VAL A 397 14.11 8.44 -13.56
CA VAL A 397 14.88 9.36 -12.70
C VAL A 397 16.18 8.71 -12.31
N ALA A 398 17.29 9.38 -12.47
CA ALA A 398 18.59 8.92 -12.03
C ALA A 398 19.29 9.94 -11.11
N GLU A 399 20.14 9.44 -10.25
CA GLU A 399 21.05 10.24 -9.45
C GLU A 399 22.29 10.60 -10.25
N HIS A 400 22.80 11.82 -10.06
CA HIS A 400 24.09 12.29 -10.57
C HIS A 400 24.90 12.91 -9.45
N SER A 401 25.69 12.10 -8.79
CA SER A 401 26.54 12.53 -7.67
C SER A 401 27.94 11.92 -7.77
N ALA A 402 28.88 12.41 -6.97
CA ALA A 402 30.23 11.86 -6.94
C ALA A 402 30.33 10.46 -6.29
N GLN A 403 29.21 9.88 -5.81
CA GLN A 403 29.19 8.51 -5.27
C GLN A 403 29.19 7.44 -6.37
N ILE A 404 28.74 7.81 -7.57
CA ILE A 404 28.73 6.90 -8.74
C ILE A 404 30.03 7.06 -9.56
N SER A 405 30.42 5.98 -10.22
CA SER A 405 31.63 5.99 -11.06
C SER A 405 31.53 7.05 -12.18
N GLY A 406 32.69 7.54 -12.62
CA GLY A 406 32.76 8.53 -13.71
C GLY A 406 32.07 8.06 -14.98
N GLU A 407 32.24 6.80 -15.35
CA GLU A 407 31.61 6.19 -16.53
C GLU A 407 30.08 6.21 -16.44
N VAL A 408 29.53 5.78 -15.29
CA VAL A 408 28.07 5.78 -15.07
C VAL A 408 27.52 7.21 -15.09
N ARG A 409 28.26 8.19 -14.55
CA ARG A 409 27.87 9.61 -14.62
C ARG A 409 27.80 10.09 -16.05
N ALA A 410 28.85 9.87 -16.84
CA ALA A 410 28.90 10.26 -18.25
C ALA A 410 27.77 9.60 -19.06
N GLN A 411 27.48 8.32 -18.80
CA GLN A 411 26.39 7.62 -19.43
C GLN A 411 25.03 8.25 -19.06
N ARG A 412 24.79 8.56 -17.77
CA ARG A 412 23.55 9.21 -17.33
C ARG A 412 23.37 10.62 -17.89
N GLU A 413 24.46 11.37 -18.08
CA GLU A 413 24.42 12.67 -18.76
C GLU A 413 24.01 12.51 -20.23
N THR A 414 24.59 11.54 -20.92
CA THR A 414 24.24 11.22 -22.30
C THR A 414 22.78 10.79 -22.39
N ASP A 415 22.34 9.87 -21.53
CA ASP A 415 20.96 9.39 -21.47
C ASP A 415 19.97 10.53 -21.21
N PHE A 416 20.33 11.49 -20.39
CA PHE A 416 19.52 12.67 -20.12
C PHE A 416 19.47 13.63 -21.30
N LYS A 417 20.62 13.91 -21.94
CA LYS A 417 20.70 14.75 -23.13
C LYS A 417 19.88 14.17 -24.30
N GLU A 418 19.91 12.86 -24.46
CA GLU A 418 19.18 12.15 -25.53
C GLU A 418 17.72 11.82 -25.17
N GLY A 419 17.24 12.23 -23.99
CA GLY A 419 15.85 12.00 -23.57
C GLY A 419 15.54 10.57 -23.15
N ARG A 420 16.56 9.76 -22.86
CA ARG A 420 16.40 8.41 -22.26
C ARG A 420 16.13 8.47 -20.75
N LEU A 421 16.46 9.60 -20.09
CA LEU A 421 16.08 9.95 -18.74
C LEU A 421 15.19 11.20 -18.74
N ASP A 422 14.12 11.17 -17.95
CA ASP A 422 13.20 12.30 -17.78
C ASP A 422 13.69 13.28 -16.70
N ALA A 423 14.35 12.78 -15.65
CA ALA A 423 14.89 13.62 -14.59
C ALA A 423 16.27 13.16 -14.12
N LEU A 424 17.09 14.13 -13.79
CA LEU A 424 18.42 13.91 -13.21
C LEU A 424 18.51 14.66 -11.89
N VAL A 425 18.80 13.94 -10.80
CA VAL A 425 18.97 14.53 -9.47
C VAL A 425 20.46 14.72 -9.20
N CYS A 426 20.88 15.96 -9.08
CA CYS A 426 22.27 16.37 -9.08
C CYS A 426 22.66 17.03 -7.77
N THR A 427 23.95 16.99 -7.44
CA THR A 427 24.56 17.88 -6.45
C THR A 427 25.00 19.21 -7.10
N PRO A 428 25.19 20.30 -6.35
CA PRO A 428 25.58 21.62 -6.91
C PRO A 428 26.85 21.61 -7.75
N THR A 429 27.71 20.61 -7.61
CA THR A 429 28.92 20.43 -8.42
C THR A 429 28.68 20.36 -9.92
N LEU A 430 27.48 19.92 -10.35
CA LEU A 430 27.11 19.94 -11.77
C LEU A 430 26.84 21.36 -12.28
N GLU A 431 26.40 22.27 -11.40
CA GLU A 431 26.11 23.66 -11.70
C GLU A 431 27.37 24.45 -12.05
N LEU A 432 28.48 24.07 -11.44
CA LEU A 432 29.78 24.72 -11.62
C LEU A 432 30.56 24.23 -12.86
N GLY A 433 30.21 23.12 -13.45
CA GLY A 433 30.95 22.41 -14.51
C GLY A 433 30.44 22.55 -15.92
N GLY A 434 29.35 23.25 -16.20
CA GLY A 434 28.75 23.12 -17.52
C GLY A 434 27.99 24.30 -18.10
N GLY A 435 28.64 25.03 -18.99
CA GLY A 435 27.99 26.06 -19.80
C GLY A 435 26.90 25.62 -20.77
N HIS A 436 26.58 24.32 -20.85
CA HIS A 436 25.60 23.74 -21.79
C HIS A 436 24.23 23.39 -21.21
N TRP A 437 23.98 23.67 -19.92
CA TRP A 437 22.74 23.32 -19.23
C TRP A 437 21.72 24.47 -19.13
N SER A 438 21.97 25.59 -19.80
CA SER A 438 21.20 26.84 -19.65
C SER A 438 19.76 26.77 -20.18
N SER A 439 19.46 25.83 -21.07
CA SER A 439 18.13 25.70 -21.68
C SER A 439 17.20 24.69 -20.99
N LEU A 440 17.66 24.02 -19.94
CA LEU A 440 16.88 22.95 -19.29
C LEU A 440 16.05 23.48 -18.11
N ASN A 441 14.92 22.85 -17.88
CA ASN A 441 14.06 23.14 -16.73
C ASN A 441 14.77 22.73 -15.42
N ARG A 442 14.90 23.67 -14.47
CA ARG A 442 15.59 23.46 -13.19
C ARG A 442 14.64 23.55 -12.01
N CYS A 443 14.76 22.62 -11.08
CA CYS A 443 14.10 22.67 -9.78
C CYS A 443 15.17 22.53 -8.68
N SER A 444 15.21 23.46 -7.71
CA SER A 444 16.14 23.40 -6.59
C SER A 444 15.45 22.91 -5.32
N ALA A 445 16.02 21.90 -4.68
CA ALA A 445 15.57 21.31 -3.43
C ALA A 445 16.48 21.76 -2.26
N GLN A 446 16.67 23.08 -2.08
CA GLN A 446 17.51 23.61 -1.00
C GLN A 446 16.74 23.64 0.33
N ARG A 447 17.39 23.20 1.40
CA ARG A 447 16.94 23.49 2.76
C ARG A 447 17.18 24.98 3.05
N PRO A 448 16.25 25.69 3.73
CA PRO A 448 16.54 27.04 4.20
C PRO A 448 17.74 26.98 5.16
N ALA A 449 18.76 27.74 4.86
CA ALA A 449 19.90 27.90 5.76
C ALA A 449 19.40 28.34 7.14
N HIS A 450 19.87 27.68 8.19
CA HIS A 450 19.65 28.10 9.56
C HIS A 450 20.40 29.43 9.79
N THR A 451 19.76 30.54 9.46
CA THR A 451 20.13 31.84 9.98
C THR A 451 19.49 31.98 11.36
N GLY A 452 20.35 31.99 12.38
CA GLY A 452 19.93 32.28 13.73
C GLY A 452 19.19 33.62 13.81
N GLN A 453 18.23 33.64 14.76
CA GLN A 453 17.46 34.80 15.20
C GLN A 453 16.28 35.21 14.27
N LEU A 454 15.13 34.61 14.52
CA LEU A 454 13.84 35.24 14.28
C LEU A 454 13.03 35.24 15.58
N ARG A 455 12.71 36.44 16.04
CA ARG A 455 11.74 36.75 17.10
C ARG A 455 10.35 36.22 16.70
N PRO A 456 9.51 35.80 17.63
CA PRO A 456 8.16 35.29 17.31
C PRO A 456 7.24 36.50 17.05
N ALA A 457 6.83 36.65 15.81
CA ALA A 457 5.60 37.34 15.47
C ALA A 457 4.67 36.29 14.78
N GLY A 458 3.44 36.21 15.23
CA GLY A 458 2.49 35.19 14.92
C GLY A 458 2.16 35.01 13.44
N GLY A 459 1.69 33.79 13.10
CA GLY A 459 1.01 33.49 11.84
C GLY A 459 1.83 32.65 10.88
N ALA A 460 1.36 31.45 10.66
CA ALA A 460 1.51 30.56 9.52
C ALA A 460 2.53 30.95 8.44
N CYS A 461 3.69 30.29 8.38
CA CYS A 461 4.50 30.22 7.19
C CYS A 461 5.55 29.07 7.26
N GLY A 462 5.13 27.87 6.84
CA GLY A 462 6.02 26.74 6.61
C GLY A 462 6.19 26.35 5.13
N SER A 463 5.56 27.06 4.18
CA SER A 463 5.49 26.65 2.77
C SER A 463 5.98 27.68 1.74
N ALA A 464 6.42 28.86 2.16
CA ALA A 464 6.69 29.96 1.22
C ALA A 464 7.97 29.81 0.39
N ALA A 465 8.98 29.10 0.87
CA ALA A 465 10.25 28.97 0.15
C ALA A 465 10.18 28.00 -1.05
N ALA A 466 9.44 26.89 -0.93
CA ALA A 466 9.25 25.97 -2.04
C ALA A 466 8.36 26.55 -3.16
N TYR A 467 7.43 27.45 -2.80
CA TYR A 467 6.55 28.12 -3.77
C TYR A 467 7.25 29.19 -4.61
N ARG A 468 8.29 29.83 -4.10
CA ARG A 468 8.99 30.90 -4.85
C ARG A 468 9.71 30.39 -6.11
N VAL A 469 10.28 29.19 -6.07
CA VAL A 469 11.03 28.62 -7.21
C VAL A 469 10.10 28.22 -8.37
N CYS A 470 8.90 27.74 -8.09
CA CYS A 470 7.90 27.42 -9.13
C CYS A 470 7.23 28.66 -9.73
N LEU A 471 7.03 29.72 -8.96
CA LEU A 471 6.37 30.96 -9.44
C LEU A 471 7.26 31.78 -10.42
N ASP A 472 8.57 31.74 -10.27
CA ASP A 472 9.48 32.46 -11.19
C ASP A 472 9.58 31.78 -12.56
N LEU A 473 9.35 30.46 -12.65
CA LEU A 473 9.29 29.71 -13.91
C LEU A 473 7.94 29.92 -14.64
N LEU A 474 6.85 30.09 -13.93
CA LEU A 474 5.52 30.35 -14.50
C LEU A 474 5.37 31.81 -15.00
N ARG A 475 6.17 32.76 -14.50
CA ARG A 475 6.15 34.16 -14.94
C ARG A 475 6.82 34.43 -16.29
N ARG A 476 7.57 33.49 -16.83
CA ARG A 476 8.34 33.74 -18.08
C ARG A 476 7.68 33.30 -19.38
N ARG A 477 6.58 32.54 -19.37
CA ARG A 477 5.85 32.19 -20.61
C ARG A 477 4.37 31.96 -20.34
N GLY A 478 3.52 32.89 -20.77
CA GLY A 478 2.09 32.66 -20.97
C GLY A 478 1.21 33.88 -20.66
N PRO A 479 0.12 34.11 -21.40
CA PRO A 479 -0.82 35.18 -21.13
C PRO A 479 -1.58 34.90 -19.82
N ARG A 480 -1.82 35.96 -19.08
CA ARG A 480 -2.57 35.94 -17.80
C ARG A 480 -3.94 35.32 -18.01
N PRO A 481 -4.38 34.36 -17.16
CA PRO A 481 -5.81 34.04 -17.09
C PRO A 481 -6.56 35.23 -16.48
N PRO A 482 -7.83 35.47 -16.89
CA PRO A 482 -8.65 36.51 -16.30
C PRO A 482 -8.94 36.20 -14.83
N CYS A 483 -8.92 37.23 -14.01
CA CYS A 483 -9.38 37.19 -12.61
C CYS A 483 -10.84 36.75 -12.55
N LEU A 484 -11.14 35.76 -11.77
CA LEU A 484 -12.39 35.58 -11.05
C LEU A 484 -12.03 35.13 -9.61
#